data_df64e56f022819890a16e20b3b2a6af4
#
_entry.id   df64e56f022819890a16e20b3b2a6af4
#
_cell.length_a   1.000
_cell.length_b   1.000
_cell.length_c   1.000
_cell.angle_alpha   90.00
_cell.angle_beta   90.00
_cell.angle_gamma   90.00
#
_symmetry.space_group_name_H-M   'P 1'
#
loop_
_entity.id
_entity.type
_entity.pdbx_description
1 polymer ?
#
loop_
_entity_poly.entity_id
_entity_poly.type
_entity_poly.pdbx_seq_one_letter_code
_entity_poly.pdbx_strand_id
1 'polypeptide(L)'
;MRENELEQRQMEAAKIIVALKKQESELQEIINSQYQNREQLESLHHLDTLDIQQIEAHKAYGLKLIVDAQNKERIIANTKVLLERKQKEVREAHKKVEILKKLKEKQEQEYYKEFLDAEIKEIDDITSARFNLE
;
A
#
# COMPACT_ATOMS: atom_id res chain seq x y z
N MET A 1 -5.29 20.23 4.37
CA MET A 1 -4.55 19.97 3.12
C MET A 1 -3.68 18.72 3.18
N ARG A 2 -2.80 18.57 4.17
CA ARG A 2 -1.91 17.41 4.23
C ARG A 2 -2.59 16.11 4.65
N GLU A 3 -3.67 16.18 5.41
CA GLU A 3 -4.51 15.01 5.72
C GLU A 3 -5.17 14.48 4.46
N ASN A 4 -5.61 15.35 3.56
CA ASN A 4 -6.16 14.96 2.27
C ASN A 4 -5.11 14.32 1.37
N GLU A 5 -3.86 14.79 1.43
CA GLU A 5 -2.74 14.18 0.72
C GLU A 5 -2.48 12.75 1.23
N LEU A 6 -2.48 12.56 2.55
CA LEU A 6 -2.30 11.24 3.16
C LEU A 6 -3.41 10.28 2.72
N GLU A 7 -4.67 10.70 2.77
CA GLU A 7 -5.81 9.90 2.31
C GLU A 7 -5.68 9.52 0.84
N GLN A 8 -5.27 10.47 0.00
CA GLN A 8 -5.07 10.24 -1.43
C GLN A 8 -3.98 9.20 -1.67
N ARG A 9 -2.84 9.30 -0.95
CA ARG A 9 -1.75 8.32 -1.05
C ARG A 9 -2.17 6.94 -0.58
N GLN A 10 -2.94 6.87 0.49
CA GLN A 10 -3.51 5.61 1.00
C GLN A 10 -4.46 4.97 -0.02
N MET A 11 -5.30 5.76 -0.67
CA MET A 11 -6.21 5.27 -1.71
C MET A 11 -5.45 4.75 -2.93
N GLU A 12 -4.39 5.44 -3.36
CA GLU A 12 -3.54 5.00 -4.45
C GLU A 12 -2.88 3.65 -4.13
N ALA A 13 -2.32 3.50 -2.92
CA ALA A 13 -1.72 2.25 -2.47
C ALA A 13 -2.75 1.12 -2.40
N ALA A 14 -3.95 1.40 -1.91
CA ALA A 14 -5.04 0.43 -1.82
C ALA A 14 -5.45 -0.09 -3.20
N LYS A 15 -5.53 0.77 -4.21
CA LYS A 15 -5.83 0.37 -5.59
C LYS A 15 -4.77 -0.58 -6.15
N ILE A 16 -3.51 -0.32 -5.85
CA ILE A 16 -2.40 -1.17 -6.30
C ILE A 16 -2.45 -2.53 -5.61
N ILE A 17 -2.81 -2.58 -4.34
CA ILE A 17 -2.99 -3.85 -3.61
C ILE A 17 -4.08 -4.70 -4.25
N VAL A 18 -5.21 -4.08 -4.63
CA VAL A 18 -6.31 -4.78 -5.32
C VAL A 18 -5.84 -5.31 -6.68
N ALA A 19 -5.12 -4.48 -7.45
CA ALA A 19 -4.55 -4.88 -8.74
C ALA A 19 -3.56 -6.04 -8.58
N LEU A 20 -2.72 -6.00 -7.55
CA LEU A 20 -1.75 -7.06 -7.27
C LEU A 20 -2.44 -8.39 -6.95
N LYS A 21 -3.46 -8.36 -6.11
CA LYS A 21 -4.25 -9.56 -5.78
C LYS A 21 -4.91 -10.17 -7.00
N LYS A 22 -5.44 -9.33 -7.90
CA LYS A 22 -6.02 -9.79 -9.16
C LYS A 22 -4.98 -10.46 -10.04
N GLN A 23 -3.80 -9.86 -10.17
CA GLN A 23 -2.69 -10.41 -10.96
C GLN A 23 -2.21 -11.75 -10.39
N GLU A 24 -2.08 -11.86 -9.07
CA GLU A 24 -1.70 -13.10 -8.41
C GLU A 24 -2.74 -14.20 -8.62
N SER A 25 -4.03 -13.85 -8.58
CA SER A 25 -5.12 -14.78 -8.89
C SER A 25 -5.07 -15.25 -10.33
N GLU A 26 -4.80 -14.35 -11.27
CA GLU A 26 -4.65 -14.68 -12.70
C GLU A 26 -3.44 -15.59 -12.94
N LEU A 27 -2.33 -15.37 -12.24
CA LEU A 27 -1.17 -16.27 -12.28
C LEU A 27 -1.54 -17.66 -11.76
N GLN A 28 -2.29 -17.74 -10.68
CA GLN A 28 -2.73 -19.01 -10.12
C GLN A 28 -3.62 -19.78 -11.10
N GLU A 29 -4.48 -19.09 -11.84
CA GLU A 29 -5.28 -19.70 -12.90
C GLU A 29 -4.41 -20.26 -14.02
N ILE A 30 -3.36 -19.55 -14.41
CA ILE A 30 -2.40 -20.02 -15.41
C ILE A 30 -1.68 -21.29 -14.90
N ILE A 31 -1.25 -21.30 -13.65
CA ILE A 31 -0.59 -22.46 -13.03
C ILE A 31 -1.55 -23.65 -13.00
N ASN A 32 -2.81 -23.44 -12.65
CA ASN A 32 -3.83 -24.48 -12.66
C ASN A 32 -4.02 -25.05 -14.07
N SER A 33 -4.03 -24.18 -15.07
CA SER A 33 -4.14 -24.59 -16.48
C SER A 33 -2.93 -25.38 -16.95
N GLN A 34 -1.73 -25.01 -16.49
CA GLN A 34 -0.49 -25.79 -16.74
C GLN A 34 -0.60 -27.19 -16.19
N TYR A 35 -1.10 -27.31 -14.96
CA TYR A 35 -1.27 -28.60 -14.30
C TYR A 35 -2.28 -29.47 -15.06
N GLN A 36 -3.45 -28.91 -15.40
CA GLN A 36 -4.48 -29.61 -16.16
C GLN A 36 -3.98 -30.05 -17.53
N ASN A 37 -3.28 -29.17 -18.23
CA ASN A 37 -2.72 -29.46 -19.54
C ASN A 37 -1.70 -30.62 -19.47
N ARG A 38 -0.88 -30.64 -18.42
CA ARG A 38 0.09 -31.73 -18.19
C ARG A 38 -0.61 -33.06 -17.95
N GLU A 39 -1.68 -33.06 -17.15
CA GLU A 39 -2.46 -34.27 -16.88
C GLU A 39 -3.12 -34.79 -18.15
N GLN A 40 -3.71 -33.90 -18.95
CA GLN A 40 -4.33 -34.27 -20.23
C GLN A 40 -3.32 -34.83 -21.19
N LEU A 41 -2.14 -34.22 -21.27
CA LEU A 41 -1.04 -34.69 -22.13
C LEU A 41 -0.57 -36.09 -21.71
N GLU A 42 -0.42 -36.30 -20.41
CA GLU A 42 -0.04 -37.60 -19.85
C GLU A 42 -1.09 -38.66 -20.15
N SER A 43 -2.37 -38.33 -19.99
CA SER A 43 -3.48 -39.22 -20.34
C SER A 43 -3.45 -39.63 -21.83
N LEU A 44 -3.12 -38.72 -22.71
CA LEU A 44 -3.01 -39.00 -24.14
C LEU A 44 -1.90 -39.99 -24.46
N HIS A 45 -0.79 -39.97 -23.71
CA HIS A 45 0.33 -40.92 -23.87
C HIS A 45 -0.02 -42.32 -23.39
N HIS A 46 -1.03 -42.50 -22.55
CA HIS A 46 -1.47 -43.81 -22.06
C HIS A 46 -2.59 -44.44 -22.88
N LEU A 47 -3.03 -43.80 -23.93
CA LEU A 47 -4.05 -44.36 -24.84
C LEU A 47 -3.43 -45.38 -25.81
N ASP A 48 -4.18 -46.45 -26.15
CA ASP A 48 -3.77 -47.47 -27.12
C ASP A 48 -3.54 -46.87 -28.52
N THR A 49 -4.29 -45.86 -28.87
CA THR A 49 -4.15 -45.13 -30.12
C THR A 49 -3.69 -43.71 -29.82
N LEU A 50 -2.51 -43.35 -30.34
CA LEU A 50 -1.95 -42.03 -30.14
C LEU A 50 -2.52 -41.06 -31.18
N ASP A 51 -3.09 -39.95 -30.71
CA ASP A 51 -3.48 -38.83 -31.56
C ASP A 51 -2.38 -37.78 -31.53
N ILE A 52 -1.51 -37.80 -32.52
CA ILE A 52 -0.36 -36.91 -32.62
C ILE A 52 -0.78 -35.45 -32.69
N GLN A 53 -1.89 -35.15 -33.38
CA GLN A 53 -2.40 -33.78 -33.50
C GLN A 53 -2.83 -33.21 -32.13
N GLN A 54 -3.53 -34.03 -31.33
CA GLN A 54 -3.90 -33.62 -29.96
C GLN A 54 -2.68 -33.43 -29.06
N ILE A 55 -1.71 -34.33 -29.14
CA ILE A 55 -0.47 -34.24 -28.37
C ILE A 55 0.29 -32.95 -28.72
N GLU A 56 0.44 -32.68 -30.03
CA GLU A 56 1.10 -31.44 -30.48
C GLU A 56 0.33 -30.18 -30.06
N ALA A 57 -1.00 -30.21 -30.13
CA ALA A 57 -1.83 -29.09 -29.65
C ALA A 57 -1.65 -28.82 -28.17
N HIS A 58 -1.61 -29.87 -27.34
CA HIS A 58 -1.38 -29.71 -25.89
C HIS A 58 0.03 -29.24 -25.57
N LYS A 59 1.04 -29.68 -26.33
CA LYS A 59 2.41 -29.19 -26.19
C LYS A 59 2.51 -27.71 -26.56
N ALA A 60 1.90 -27.29 -27.67
CA ALA A 60 1.88 -25.90 -28.06
C ALA A 60 1.16 -25.01 -27.04
N TYR A 61 0.04 -25.48 -26.50
CA TYR A 61 -0.70 -24.81 -25.45
C TYR A 61 0.15 -24.70 -24.16
N GLY A 62 0.87 -25.75 -23.81
CA GLY A 62 1.79 -25.75 -22.67
C GLY A 62 2.89 -24.71 -22.80
N LEU A 63 3.47 -24.55 -23.98
CA LEU A 63 4.47 -23.51 -24.27
C LEU A 63 3.88 -22.10 -24.12
N LYS A 64 2.67 -21.91 -24.63
CA LYS A 64 1.94 -20.65 -24.48
C LYS A 64 1.72 -20.32 -23.01
N LEU A 65 1.30 -21.29 -22.21
CA LEU A 65 1.07 -21.09 -20.77
C LEU A 65 2.36 -20.71 -20.04
N ILE A 66 3.51 -21.29 -20.44
CA ILE A 66 4.81 -20.92 -19.87
C ILE A 66 5.11 -19.43 -20.14
N VAL A 67 4.92 -18.99 -21.38
CA VAL A 67 5.13 -17.58 -21.74
C VAL A 67 4.16 -16.67 -20.98
N ASP A 68 2.89 -17.06 -20.91
CA ASP A 68 1.87 -16.30 -20.19
C ASP A 68 2.22 -16.18 -18.69
N ALA A 69 2.69 -17.27 -18.09
CA ALA A 69 3.12 -17.28 -16.68
C ALA A 69 4.32 -16.35 -16.46
N GLN A 70 5.32 -16.41 -17.32
CA GLN A 70 6.50 -15.55 -17.25
C GLN A 70 6.12 -14.06 -17.38
N ASN A 71 5.25 -13.74 -18.34
CA ASN A 71 4.75 -12.38 -18.51
C ASN A 71 3.97 -11.90 -17.29
N LYS A 72 3.14 -12.76 -16.71
CA LYS A 72 2.38 -12.43 -15.51
C LYS A 72 3.28 -12.21 -14.31
N GLU A 73 4.29 -13.06 -14.13
CA GLU A 73 5.28 -12.91 -13.05
C GLU A 73 6.03 -11.58 -13.16
N ARG A 74 6.38 -11.17 -14.39
CA ARG A 74 7.02 -9.87 -14.61
C ARG A 74 6.10 -8.72 -14.26
N ILE A 75 4.82 -8.79 -14.64
CA ILE A 75 3.82 -7.79 -14.31
C ILE A 75 3.65 -7.69 -12.79
N ILE A 76 3.57 -8.83 -12.11
CA ILE A 76 3.46 -8.89 -10.64
C ILE A 76 4.69 -8.26 -9.99
N ALA A 77 5.89 -8.57 -10.46
CA ALA A 77 7.13 -7.99 -9.93
C ALA A 77 7.14 -6.47 -10.07
N ASN A 78 6.74 -5.96 -11.23
CA ASN A 78 6.64 -4.52 -11.47
C ASN A 78 5.58 -3.86 -10.58
N THR A 79 4.44 -4.52 -10.37
CA THR A 79 3.39 -4.03 -9.49
C THR A 79 3.85 -3.98 -8.02
N LYS A 80 4.61 -4.98 -7.57
CA LYS A 80 5.20 -5.00 -6.23
C LYS A 80 6.17 -3.84 -6.00
N VAL A 81 7.00 -3.53 -7.00
CA VAL A 81 7.91 -2.37 -6.94
C VAL A 81 7.11 -1.06 -6.84
N LEU A 82 6.07 -0.93 -7.65
CA LEU A 82 5.18 0.24 -7.60
C LEU A 82 4.49 0.37 -6.24
N LEU A 83 4.00 -0.75 -5.69
CA LEU A 83 3.37 -0.78 -4.36
C LEU A 83 4.33 -0.31 -3.27
N GLU A 84 5.57 -0.80 -3.30
CA GLU A 84 6.60 -0.41 -2.34
C GLU A 84 6.84 1.10 -2.38
N ARG A 85 6.94 1.67 -3.57
CA ARG A 85 7.09 3.12 -3.76
C ARG A 85 5.88 3.89 -3.20
N LYS A 86 4.67 3.42 -3.46
CA LYS A 86 3.45 4.05 -2.95
C LYS A 86 3.32 3.95 -1.44
N GLN A 87 3.71 2.84 -0.86
CA GLN A 87 3.75 2.66 0.60
C GLN A 87 4.77 3.61 1.24
N LYS A 88 5.91 3.83 0.59
CA LYS A 88 6.89 4.82 1.04
C LYS A 88 6.30 6.23 1.01
N GLU A 89 5.58 6.59 -0.05
CA GLU A 89 4.89 7.88 -0.15
C GLU A 89 3.86 8.06 0.98
N VAL A 90 3.11 6.99 1.32
CA VAL A 90 2.18 6.99 2.45
C VAL A 90 2.91 7.26 3.76
N ARG A 91 4.03 6.57 4.01
CA ARG A 91 4.82 6.77 5.23
C ARG A 91 5.35 8.19 5.33
N GLU A 92 5.82 8.77 4.23
CA GLU A 92 6.31 10.14 4.20
C GLU A 92 5.18 11.15 4.46
N ALA A 93 4.01 10.95 3.86
CA ALA A 93 2.84 11.79 4.09
C ALA A 93 2.35 11.69 5.54
N HIS A 94 2.35 10.49 6.11
CA HIS A 94 2.01 10.26 7.51
C HIS A 94 2.96 11.00 8.46
N LYS A 95 4.26 10.95 8.19
CA LYS A 95 5.26 11.68 8.98
C LYS A 95 5.02 13.19 8.95
N LYS A 96 4.68 13.73 7.78
CA LYS A 96 4.37 15.17 7.65
C LYS A 96 3.15 15.55 8.49
N VAL A 97 2.11 14.73 8.47
CA VAL A 97 0.91 14.96 9.31
C VAL A 97 1.27 14.93 10.79
N GLU A 98 2.06 13.96 11.23
CA GLU A 98 2.50 13.84 12.62
C GLU A 98 3.35 15.03 13.07
N ILE A 99 4.27 15.49 12.23
CA ILE A 99 5.09 16.68 12.50
C ILE A 99 4.21 17.91 12.66
N LEU A 100 3.23 18.10 11.78
CA LEU A 100 2.30 19.24 11.88
C LEU A 100 1.43 19.18 13.13
N LYS A 101 0.95 18.00 13.51
CA LYS A 101 0.21 17.80 14.75
C LYS A 101 1.02 18.20 15.96
N LYS A 102 2.27 17.72 16.04
CA LYS A 102 3.16 18.03 17.15
C LYS A 102 3.48 19.53 17.21
N LEU A 103 3.71 20.14 16.06
CA LEU A 103 3.96 21.58 15.99
C LEU A 103 2.76 22.38 16.46
N LYS A 104 1.56 22.00 16.05
CA LYS A 104 0.31 22.63 16.48
C LYS A 104 0.11 22.49 18.00
N GLU A 105 0.30 21.30 18.54
CA GLU A 105 0.22 21.05 19.98
C GLU A 105 1.22 21.91 20.76
N LYS A 106 2.45 22.01 20.26
CA LYS A 106 3.48 22.86 20.88
C LYS A 106 3.09 24.33 20.86
N GLN A 107 2.55 24.83 19.75
CA GLN A 107 2.08 26.20 19.64
C GLN A 107 0.91 26.47 20.60
N GLU A 108 -0.02 25.53 20.74
CA GLU A 108 -1.14 25.64 21.68
C GLU A 108 -0.64 25.66 23.14
N GLN A 109 0.35 24.84 23.48
CA GLN A 109 0.96 24.82 24.81
C GLN A 109 1.69 26.13 25.11
N GLU A 110 2.45 26.66 24.17
CA GLU A 110 3.15 27.93 24.30
C GLU A 110 2.17 29.09 24.48
N TYR A 111 1.10 29.11 23.70
CA TYR A 111 0.05 30.10 23.80
C TYR A 111 -0.63 30.05 25.19
N TYR A 112 -0.95 28.86 25.65
CA TYR A 112 -1.57 28.65 26.97
C TYR A 112 -0.65 29.10 28.09
N LYS A 113 0.64 28.79 27.97
CA LYS A 113 1.67 29.22 28.95
C LYS A 113 1.78 30.73 29.00
N GLU A 114 1.84 31.40 27.86
CA GLU A 114 1.85 32.86 27.77
C GLU A 114 0.61 33.48 28.39
N PHE A 115 -0.55 32.90 28.17
CA PHE A 115 -1.81 33.33 28.76
C PHE A 115 -1.77 33.23 30.28
N LEU A 116 -1.30 32.11 30.84
CA LEU A 116 -1.15 31.91 32.28
C LEU A 116 -0.15 32.87 32.87
N ASP A 117 0.98 33.07 32.23
CA ASP A 117 2.02 34.00 32.70
C ASP A 117 1.48 35.43 32.74
N ALA A 118 0.71 35.84 31.73
CA ALA A 118 0.06 37.14 31.72
C ALA A 118 -0.95 37.31 32.84
N GLU A 119 -1.77 36.29 33.15
CA GLU A 119 -2.72 36.32 34.25
C GLU A 119 -2.01 36.40 35.62
N ILE A 120 -0.96 35.61 35.79
CA ILE A 120 -0.18 35.65 37.03
C ILE A 120 0.43 37.04 37.25
N LYS A 121 0.98 37.61 36.19
CA LYS A 121 1.54 38.98 36.25
C LYS A 121 0.47 40.01 36.64
N GLU A 122 -0.72 39.93 36.06
CA GLU A 122 -1.84 40.81 36.36
C GLU A 122 -2.25 40.68 37.83
N ILE A 123 -2.35 39.49 38.37
CA ILE A 123 -2.66 39.22 39.75
C ILE A 123 -1.56 39.80 40.67
N ASP A 124 -0.29 39.59 40.32
CA ASP A 124 0.83 40.13 41.07
C ASP A 124 0.84 41.65 41.08
N ASP A 125 0.55 42.29 39.96
CA ASP A 125 0.45 43.76 39.86
C ASP A 125 -0.69 44.31 40.74
N ILE A 126 -1.84 43.65 40.75
CA ILE A 126 -3.01 44.02 41.57
C ILE A 126 -2.64 43.83 43.06
N THR A 127 -2.02 42.74 43.43
CA THR A 127 -1.58 42.45 44.82
C THR A 127 -0.56 43.48 45.29
N SER A 128 0.42 43.81 44.44
CA SER A 128 1.41 44.83 44.75
C SER A 128 0.77 46.21 44.93
N ALA A 129 -0.18 46.57 44.09
CA ALA A 129 -0.92 47.84 44.24
C ALA A 129 -1.69 47.93 45.56
N ARG A 130 -2.36 46.83 45.95
CA ARG A 130 -3.06 46.76 47.23
C ARG A 130 -2.13 46.88 48.42
N PHE A 131 -0.97 46.19 48.35
CA PHE A 131 0.03 46.25 49.39
C PHE A 131 0.59 47.68 49.57
N ASN A 132 0.82 48.38 48.48
CA ASN A 132 1.33 49.75 48.52
C ASN A 132 0.30 50.78 49.02
N LEU A 133 -1.00 50.45 48.94
CA LEU A 133 -2.09 51.30 49.46
C LEU A 133 -2.33 51.15 50.98
N GLU A 134 -1.87 50.03 51.54
CA GLU A 134 -1.90 49.80 52.97
C GLU A 134 -0.68 50.46 53.66
#